data_822eddf86aa9b7a1b445f42a35052978
#
_entry.id   822eddf86aa9b7a1b445f42a35052978
#
_cell.length_a   1.000
_cell.length_b   1.000
_cell.length_c   1.000
_cell.angle_alpha   90.00
_cell.angle_beta   90.00
_cell.angle_gamma   90.00
#
_symmetry.space_group_name_H-M   'P 1'
#
loop_
_entity.id
_entity.type
_entity.pdbx_description
1 polymer ?
#
loop_
_entity_poly.entity_id
_entity_poly.type
_entity_poly.pdbx_seq_one_letter_code
_entity_poly.pdbx_strand_id
1 'polypeptide(L)'
;MSATTDPMSATSTASTDVKKPLTGPAATKAVRSAFSSPTAAIVAIAIGVLWTIPTFGLFINSFRSKTDAATTGWWMFFVHPSFSLDGYRQVLTGQGGLFIPLVNSLAITIPATIIPIFIASMAGYALAWMRFRGSDAIFFTFFALQVVPLQMALVPLQQYYVHGLRIAGITVLPSPGVNGTLAQIWLSHTMFSLPLAVFLLHNFIAQLPGSLIEAARVDGASHLRIFRSVVLPLSMPAIASFSIFQFLWVWNDLLVAKTFGGSNPALQPVTARMQSLTGSYGSHLELLAPAGFLTIVVPVIVFLALQRYFVRGLLAGSVKG
;
A
#
# COMPACT_ATOMS: atom_id res chain seq x y z
N MET A 1 -39.36 57.03 51.55
CA MET A 1 -40.50 56.72 50.63
C MET A 1 -39.93 56.10 49.44
N SER A 2 -40.31 55.01 49.37
CA SER A 2 -40.93 54.03 48.43
C SER A 2 -39.93 53.09 47.76
N ALA A 3 -40.08 51.85 48.10
CA ALA A 3 -39.50 50.68 47.52
C ALA A 3 -40.11 50.41 46.13
N THR A 4 -39.34 49.84 45.23
CA THR A 4 -39.86 48.99 44.15
C THR A 4 -38.89 47.85 43.89
N THR A 5 -39.44 46.73 44.05
CA THR A 5 -38.93 45.37 43.90
C THR A 5 -38.71 45.02 42.44
N ASP A 6 -37.56 44.37 42.18
CA ASP A 6 -37.19 43.77 40.92
C ASP A 6 -37.53 42.27 40.93
N PRO A 7 -38.15 41.67 39.88
CA PRO A 7 -38.33 40.25 39.80
C PRO A 7 -37.24 39.60 38.96
N MET A 8 -36.57 38.66 39.59
CA MET A 8 -35.67 37.65 38.98
C MET A 8 -36.25 36.99 37.73
N SER A 9 -35.50 37.05 36.62
CA SER A 9 -35.66 36.17 35.50
C SER A 9 -34.63 35.04 35.61
N ALA A 10 -35.13 33.85 35.92
CA ALA A 10 -34.36 32.62 35.93
C ALA A 10 -34.08 32.19 34.48
N THR A 11 -32.88 32.37 34.00
CA THR A 11 -32.38 31.75 32.78
C THR A 11 -31.94 30.33 33.09
N SER A 12 -32.77 29.37 32.67
CA SER A 12 -32.45 27.94 32.63
C SER A 12 -31.33 27.71 31.63
N THR A 13 -30.12 27.49 32.12
CA THR A 13 -29.01 26.94 31.31
C THR A 13 -29.24 25.46 31.12
N ALA A 14 -29.75 25.11 29.94
CA ALA A 14 -29.73 23.71 29.48
C ALA A 14 -28.26 23.30 29.29
N SER A 15 -27.74 22.51 30.22
CA SER A 15 -26.45 21.85 30.06
C SER A 15 -26.57 20.82 28.95
N THR A 16 -26.06 21.13 27.78
CA THR A 16 -25.79 20.14 26.75
C THR A 16 -24.70 19.20 27.26
N ASP A 17 -25.14 18.03 27.67
CA ASP A 17 -24.26 16.93 28.06
C ASP A 17 -23.47 16.46 26.84
N VAL A 18 -22.36 17.13 26.55
CA VAL A 18 -21.38 16.70 25.56
C VAL A 18 -20.73 15.44 26.11
N LYS A 19 -21.20 14.28 25.70
CA LYS A 19 -20.58 12.99 26.00
C LYS A 19 -19.09 13.07 25.69
N LYS A 20 -18.29 13.12 26.75
CA LYS A 20 -16.83 13.11 26.69
C LYS A 20 -16.38 11.90 25.84
N PRO A 21 -15.50 12.08 24.85
CA PRO A 21 -15.04 10.97 24.04
C PRO A 21 -14.39 9.93 24.95
N LEU A 22 -14.80 8.68 24.79
CA LEU A 22 -14.25 7.53 25.52
C LEU A 22 -12.78 7.37 25.10
N THR A 23 -11.83 7.78 25.96
CA THR A 23 -10.39 7.60 25.76
C THR A 23 -9.84 6.64 26.82
N GLY A 24 -8.85 5.83 26.48
CA GLY A 24 -8.15 4.94 27.40
C GLY A 24 -8.85 3.58 27.64
N PRO A 25 -8.63 2.95 28.83
CA PRO A 25 -9.11 1.60 29.16
C PRO A 25 -10.63 1.40 29.02
N ALA A 26 -11.39 2.49 29.12
CA ALA A 26 -12.85 2.47 28.95
C ALA A 26 -13.26 2.28 27.48
N ALA A 27 -12.53 2.87 26.53
CA ALA A 27 -12.78 2.69 25.10
C ALA A 27 -12.43 1.27 24.64
N THR A 28 -11.29 0.73 25.10
CA THR A 28 -10.90 -0.66 24.82
C THR A 28 -11.88 -1.67 25.44
N LYS A 29 -12.40 -1.38 26.64
CA LYS A 29 -13.41 -2.22 27.29
C LYS A 29 -14.76 -2.13 26.56
N ALA A 30 -15.16 -0.95 26.10
CA ALA A 30 -16.38 -0.76 25.30
C ALA A 30 -16.30 -1.44 23.93
N VAL A 31 -15.17 -1.35 23.23
CA VAL A 31 -14.92 -2.06 21.98
C VAL A 31 -14.93 -3.58 22.24
N ARG A 32 -14.23 -4.05 23.26
CA ARG A 32 -14.20 -5.47 23.62
C ARG A 32 -15.58 -6.00 24.03
N SER A 33 -16.41 -5.21 24.74
CA SER A 33 -17.77 -5.58 25.09
C SER A 33 -18.74 -5.54 23.90
N ALA A 34 -18.53 -4.63 22.94
CA ALA A 34 -19.30 -4.60 21.69
C ALA A 34 -19.03 -5.85 20.82
N PHE A 35 -17.77 -6.31 20.77
CA PHE A 35 -17.43 -7.57 20.08
C PHE A 35 -17.73 -8.83 20.89
N SER A 36 -18.00 -8.73 22.19
CA SER A 36 -18.43 -9.86 23.02
C SER A 36 -19.95 -10.10 23.01
N SER A 37 -20.73 -9.23 22.37
CA SER A 37 -22.15 -9.50 22.18
C SER A 37 -22.34 -10.59 21.12
N PRO A 38 -23.12 -11.66 21.40
CA PRO A 38 -23.32 -12.74 20.43
C PRO A 38 -23.95 -12.24 19.12
N THR A 39 -24.75 -11.20 19.16
CA THR A 39 -25.32 -10.55 17.97
C THR A 39 -24.27 -9.88 17.09
N ALA A 40 -23.31 -9.15 17.66
CA ALA A 40 -22.23 -8.53 16.90
C ALA A 40 -21.31 -9.58 16.26
N ALA A 41 -21.03 -10.68 16.98
CA ALA A 41 -20.25 -11.78 16.44
C ALA A 41 -20.98 -12.47 15.27
N ILE A 42 -22.29 -12.74 15.39
CA ILE A 42 -23.10 -13.31 14.32
C ILE A 42 -23.11 -12.41 13.08
N VAL A 43 -23.32 -11.10 13.26
CA VAL A 43 -23.32 -10.14 12.17
C VAL A 43 -21.94 -10.07 11.48
N ALA A 44 -20.86 -10.03 12.26
CA ALA A 44 -19.50 -10.02 11.71
C ALA A 44 -19.20 -11.31 10.92
N ILE A 45 -19.60 -12.49 11.44
CA ILE A 45 -19.44 -13.77 10.75
C ILE A 45 -20.29 -13.79 9.46
N ALA A 46 -21.55 -13.34 9.53
CA ALA A 46 -22.44 -13.32 8.37
C ALA A 46 -21.86 -12.42 7.25
N ILE A 47 -21.37 -11.23 7.59
CA ILE A 47 -20.69 -10.35 6.66
C ILE A 47 -19.42 -11.02 6.10
N GLY A 48 -18.59 -11.63 6.96
CA GLY A 48 -17.39 -12.34 6.55
C GLY A 48 -17.68 -13.48 5.57
N VAL A 49 -18.70 -14.30 5.87
CA VAL A 49 -19.15 -15.37 4.98
C VAL A 49 -19.64 -14.80 3.66
N LEU A 50 -20.49 -13.77 3.69
CA LEU A 50 -21.02 -13.14 2.48
C LEU A 50 -19.89 -12.63 1.56
N TRP A 51 -18.89 -11.95 2.13
CA TRP A 51 -17.72 -11.48 1.40
C TRP A 51 -16.81 -12.59 0.88
N THR A 52 -16.81 -13.74 1.55
CA THR A 52 -15.99 -14.90 1.15
C THR A 52 -16.61 -15.67 -0.01
N ILE A 53 -17.94 -15.65 -0.19
CA ILE A 53 -18.65 -16.42 -1.23
C ILE A 53 -18.09 -16.17 -2.64
N PRO A 54 -17.92 -14.92 -3.13
CA PRO A 54 -17.38 -14.69 -4.47
C PRO A 54 -15.97 -15.24 -4.66
N THR A 55 -15.09 -15.02 -3.66
CA THR A 55 -13.70 -15.48 -3.68
C THR A 55 -13.62 -17.00 -3.63
N PHE A 56 -14.46 -17.62 -2.79
CA PHE A 56 -14.58 -19.07 -2.70
C PHE A 56 -15.11 -19.68 -4.00
N GLY A 57 -16.10 -19.04 -4.63
CA GLY A 57 -16.62 -19.45 -5.92
C GLY A 57 -15.55 -19.41 -7.02
N LEU A 58 -14.74 -18.35 -7.07
CA LEU A 58 -13.59 -18.27 -7.97
C LEU A 58 -12.54 -19.35 -7.65
N PHE A 59 -12.29 -19.63 -6.36
CA PHE A 59 -11.38 -20.69 -5.94
C PHE A 59 -11.83 -22.06 -6.46
N ILE A 60 -13.07 -22.43 -6.23
CA ILE A 60 -13.62 -23.67 -6.78
C ILE A 60 -13.52 -23.69 -8.30
N ASN A 61 -13.90 -22.57 -8.94
CA ASN A 61 -13.89 -22.49 -10.41
C ASN A 61 -12.48 -22.62 -11.00
N SER A 62 -11.43 -22.25 -10.27
CA SER A 62 -10.04 -22.36 -10.72
C SER A 62 -9.57 -23.82 -10.88
N PHE A 63 -10.24 -24.77 -10.24
CA PHE A 63 -9.93 -26.22 -10.32
C PHE A 63 -10.91 -27.00 -11.20
N ARG A 64 -11.86 -26.34 -11.84
CA ARG A 64 -12.83 -26.98 -12.71
C ARG A 64 -12.28 -27.12 -14.13
N SER A 65 -12.84 -28.09 -14.90
CA SER A 65 -12.53 -28.18 -16.30
C SER A 65 -12.94 -26.90 -17.06
N LYS A 66 -12.28 -26.61 -18.17
CA LYS A 66 -12.58 -25.44 -19.00
C LYS A 66 -14.05 -25.40 -19.42
N THR A 67 -14.60 -26.55 -19.82
CA THR A 67 -15.99 -26.68 -20.24
C THR A 67 -16.95 -26.39 -19.10
N ASP A 68 -16.74 -27.02 -17.95
CA ASP A 68 -17.62 -26.82 -16.78
C ASP A 68 -17.57 -25.40 -16.26
N ALA A 69 -16.37 -24.79 -16.22
CA ALA A 69 -16.19 -23.43 -15.78
C ALA A 69 -16.87 -22.39 -16.71
N ALA A 70 -16.94 -22.70 -18.00
CA ALA A 70 -17.58 -21.81 -18.99
C ALA A 70 -19.10 -21.98 -19.07
N THR A 71 -19.64 -23.17 -18.77
CA THR A 71 -21.05 -23.50 -19.04
C THR A 71 -21.94 -23.56 -17.79
N THR A 72 -21.35 -23.74 -16.61
CA THR A 72 -22.11 -23.90 -15.35
C THR A 72 -21.54 -23.06 -14.21
N GLY A 73 -22.40 -22.74 -13.21
CA GLY A 73 -21.97 -22.03 -12.02
C GLY A 73 -21.04 -22.87 -11.13
N TRP A 74 -20.18 -22.20 -10.34
CA TRP A 74 -19.20 -22.86 -9.46
C TRP A 74 -19.82 -23.83 -8.45
N TRP A 75 -21.07 -23.61 -8.04
CA TRP A 75 -21.81 -24.48 -7.10
C TRP A 75 -22.12 -25.87 -7.68
N MET A 76 -22.10 -26.01 -9.02
CA MET A 76 -22.29 -27.33 -9.67
C MET A 76 -21.14 -28.31 -9.38
N PHE A 77 -19.99 -27.81 -8.93
CA PHE A 77 -18.89 -28.66 -8.46
C PHE A 77 -19.31 -29.62 -7.33
N PHE A 78 -20.23 -29.23 -6.47
CA PHE A 78 -20.73 -30.08 -5.39
C PHE A 78 -21.72 -31.14 -5.84
N VAL A 79 -22.31 -30.97 -7.00
CA VAL A 79 -23.26 -31.93 -7.62
C VAL A 79 -22.54 -32.88 -8.60
N HIS A 80 -21.68 -32.31 -9.42
CA HIS A 80 -20.86 -33.03 -10.40
C HIS A 80 -19.38 -32.60 -10.20
N PRO A 81 -18.65 -33.24 -9.27
CA PRO A 81 -17.28 -32.93 -9.01
C PRO A 81 -16.40 -33.17 -10.24
N SER A 82 -15.76 -32.14 -10.75
CA SER A 82 -14.72 -32.22 -11.77
C SER A 82 -13.50 -31.48 -11.28
N PHE A 83 -12.35 -32.14 -11.19
CA PHE A 83 -11.10 -31.54 -10.75
C PHE A 83 -10.11 -31.56 -11.91
N SER A 84 -9.59 -30.39 -12.28
CA SER A 84 -8.57 -30.24 -13.32
C SER A 84 -7.56 -29.16 -12.92
N LEU A 85 -6.30 -29.40 -13.20
CA LEU A 85 -5.21 -28.41 -13.11
C LEU A 85 -4.83 -27.83 -14.47
N ASP A 86 -5.56 -28.19 -15.52
CA ASP A 86 -5.25 -27.77 -16.90
C ASP A 86 -5.33 -26.24 -17.04
N GLY A 87 -6.27 -25.59 -16.34
CA GLY A 87 -6.35 -24.14 -16.28
C GLY A 87 -5.06 -23.49 -15.75
N TYR A 88 -4.53 -24.01 -14.66
CA TYR A 88 -3.26 -23.54 -14.09
C TYR A 88 -2.07 -23.80 -15.02
N ARG A 89 -2.02 -24.99 -15.63
CA ARG A 89 -0.97 -25.35 -16.59
C ARG A 89 -1.02 -24.42 -17.81
N GLN A 90 -2.20 -24.21 -18.37
CA GLN A 90 -2.39 -23.34 -19.53
C GLN A 90 -2.04 -21.88 -19.20
N VAL A 91 -2.44 -21.39 -18.03
CA VAL A 91 -2.13 -20.02 -17.57
C VAL A 91 -0.64 -19.84 -17.33
N LEU A 92 0.09 -20.85 -16.83
CA LEU A 92 1.53 -20.71 -16.59
C LEU A 92 2.36 -20.84 -17.87
N THR A 93 2.09 -21.86 -18.69
CA THR A 93 2.98 -22.29 -19.77
C THR A 93 2.37 -22.18 -21.17
N GLY A 94 1.07 -21.89 -21.29
CA GLY A 94 0.38 -21.72 -22.57
C GLY A 94 0.86 -20.51 -23.36
N GLN A 95 0.40 -20.37 -24.59
CA GLN A 95 0.70 -19.20 -25.42
C GLN A 95 0.31 -17.91 -24.70
N GLY A 96 1.31 -17.07 -24.44
CA GLY A 96 1.16 -15.85 -23.65
C GLY A 96 0.87 -16.11 -22.17
N GLY A 97 1.46 -17.13 -21.58
CA GLY A 97 1.33 -17.51 -20.18
C GLY A 97 1.75 -16.42 -19.20
N LEU A 98 1.43 -16.61 -17.92
CA LEU A 98 1.71 -15.64 -16.85
C LEU A 98 3.10 -15.77 -16.24
N PHE A 99 3.89 -16.78 -16.59
CA PHE A 99 5.20 -16.99 -15.96
C PHE A 99 6.11 -15.75 -16.12
N ILE A 100 6.33 -15.29 -17.35
CA ILE A 100 7.16 -14.09 -17.60
C ILE A 100 6.53 -12.84 -16.99
N PRO A 101 5.21 -12.54 -17.15
CA PRO A 101 4.55 -11.45 -16.45
C PRO A 101 4.69 -11.48 -14.93
N LEU A 102 4.67 -12.65 -14.28
CA LEU A 102 4.90 -12.77 -12.83
C LEU A 102 6.34 -12.40 -12.45
N VAL A 103 7.33 -12.88 -13.24
CA VAL A 103 8.74 -12.50 -13.06
C VAL A 103 8.92 -10.99 -13.27
N ASN A 104 8.31 -10.41 -14.29
CA ASN A 104 8.35 -8.97 -14.54
C ASN A 104 7.72 -8.19 -13.38
N SER A 105 6.56 -8.64 -12.86
CA SER A 105 5.94 -8.00 -11.69
C SER A 105 6.88 -8.01 -10.48
N LEU A 106 7.58 -9.10 -10.21
CA LEU A 106 8.58 -9.16 -9.14
C LEU A 106 9.77 -8.22 -9.43
N ALA A 107 10.29 -8.23 -10.66
CA ALA A 107 11.40 -7.40 -11.09
C ALA A 107 11.08 -5.89 -11.05
N ILE A 108 9.81 -5.52 -11.15
CA ILE A 108 9.32 -4.15 -10.97
C ILE A 108 9.08 -3.86 -9.49
N THR A 109 8.32 -4.71 -8.80
CA THR A 109 7.78 -4.42 -7.48
C THR A 109 8.85 -4.45 -6.39
N ILE A 110 9.82 -5.37 -6.47
CA ILE A 110 10.88 -5.46 -5.47
C ILE A 110 11.73 -4.18 -5.43
N PRO A 111 12.36 -3.69 -6.51
CA PRO A 111 13.12 -2.45 -6.47
C PRO A 111 12.23 -1.23 -6.19
N ALA A 112 11.02 -1.16 -6.76
CA ALA A 112 10.06 -0.09 -6.50
C ALA A 112 9.54 -0.04 -5.05
N THR A 113 9.76 -1.09 -4.28
CA THR A 113 9.47 -1.13 -2.83
C THR A 113 10.71 -0.79 -2.01
N ILE A 114 11.83 -1.44 -2.30
CA ILE A 114 13.04 -1.32 -1.48
C ILE A 114 13.70 0.05 -1.63
N ILE A 115 13.83 0.55 -2.85
CA ILE A 115 14.58 1.79 -3.12
C ILE A 115 13.93 3.02 -2.45
N PRO A 116 12.62 3.29 -2.61
CA PRO A 116 12.00 4.44 -1.96
C PRO A 116 12.02 4.33 -0.44
N ILE A 117 11.87 3.14 0.13
CA ILE A 117 11.96 2.92 1.58
C ILE A 117 13.35 3.24 2.10
N PHE A 118 14.37 2.79 1.41
CA PHE A 118 15.76 3.07 1.79
C PHE A 118 16.05 4.58 1.76
N ILE A 119 15.71 5.25 0.64
CA ILE A 119 15.89 6.69 0.48
C ILE A 119 15.08 7.46 1.53
N ALA A 120 13.80 7.09 1.70
CA ALA A 120 12.91 7.79 2.64
C ALA A 120 13.29 7.56 4.11
N SER A 121 13.85 6.40 4.46
CA SER A 121 14.35 6.15 5.82
C SER A 121 15.55 7.06 6.14
N MET A 122 16.48 7.20 5.20
CA MET A 122 17.62 8.10 5.34
C MET A 122 17.19 9.57 5.37
N ALA A 123 16.32 9.97 4.44
CA ALA A 123 15.77 11.33 4.37
C ALA A 123 14.96 11.67 5.64
N GLY A 124 14.11 10.76 6.10
CA GLY A 124 13.33 10.91 7.33
C GLY A 124 14.21 11.09 8.56
N TYR A 125 15.30 10.32 8.67
CA TYR A 125 16.29 10.51 9.74
C TYR A 125 17.00 11.87 9.63
N ALA A 126 17.45 12.24 8.45
CA ALA A 126 18.13 13.51 8.24
C ALA A 126 17.22 14.71 8.58
N LEU A 127 15.99 14.71 8.11
CA LEU A 127 15.01 15.77 8.35
C LEU A 127 14.57 15.83 9.82
N ALA A 128 14.49 14.70 10.53
CA ALA A 128 14.07 14.66 11.93
C ALA A 128 15.18 15.00 12.94
N TRP A 129 16.43 14.56 12.68
CA TRP A 129 17.49 14.56 13.69
C TRP A 129 18.78 15.29 13.30
N MET A 130 18.95 15.63 12.00
CA MET A 130 20.09 16.43 11.54
C MET A 130 19.62 17.88 11.36
N ARG A 131 19.99 18.75 12.29
CA ARG A 131 19.65 20.19 12.23
C ARG A 131 20.45 20.87 11.11
N PHE A 132 19.81 21.15 9.99
CA PHE A 132 20.38 21.93 8.88
C PHE A 132 19.39 22.98 8.37
N ARG A 133 19.92 24.04 7.75
CA ARG A 133 19.07 25.12 7.20
C ARG A 133 18.22 24.59 6.06
N GLY A 134 16.92 24.83 6.12
CA GLY A 134 15.99 24.45 5.05
C GLY A 134 15.37 23.05 5.21
N SER A 135 15.63 22.31 6.31
CA SER A 135 15.00 21.00 6.57
C SER A 135 13.49 21.04 6.47
N ASP A 136 12.87 22.06 7.07
CA ASP A 136 11.41 22.20 7.05
C ASP A 136 10.88 22.51 5.66
N ALA A 137 11.57 23.38 4.90
CA ALA A 137 11.19 23.68 3.52
C ALA A 137 11.25 22.43 2.63
N ILE A 138 12.28 21.61 2.78
CA ILE A 138 12.41 20.34 2.07
C ILE A 138 11.28 19.39 2.46
N PHE A 139 10.98 19.25 3.76
CA PHE A 139 9.89 18.40 4.24
C PHE A 139 8.53 18.84 3.69
N PHE A 140 8.23 20.14 3.76
CA PHE A 140 7.00 20.68 3.18
C PHE A 140 6.93 20.56 1.67
N THR A 141 8.07 20.62 0.96
CA THR A 141 8.11 20.36 -0.48
C THR A 141 7.72 18.90 -0.79
N PHE A 142 8.27 17.91 -0.08
CA PHE A 142 7.85 16.52 -0.23
C PHE A 142 6.35 16.35 0.08
N PHE A 143 5.85 16.98 1.12
CA PHE A 143 4.43 16.94 1.46
C PHE A 143 3.55 17.56 0.36
N ALA A 144 3.95 18.71 -0.19
CA ALA A 144 3.23 19.38 -1.27
C ALA A 144 3.22 18.56 -2.56
N LEU A 145 4.31 17.88 -2.90
CA LEU A 145 4.38 17.02 -4.08
C LEU A 145 3.37 15.86 -4.04
N GLN A 146 2.93 15.45 -2.85
CA GLN A 146 1.91 14.41 -2.69
C GLN A 146 0.53 14.82 -3.24
N VAL A 147 0.25 16.11 -3.32
CA VAL A 147 -1.03 16.64 -3.83
C VAL A 147 -1.11 16.54 -5.36
N VAL A 148 0.04 16.41 -6.04
CA VAL A 148 0.08 16.32 -7.50
C VAL A 148 -0.49 14.97 -7.95
N PRO A 149 -1.59 14.95 -8.75
CA PRO A 149 -2.12 13.70 -9.28
C PRO A 149 -1.09 12.97 -10.14
N LEU A 150 -0.89 11.68 -9.87
CA LEU A 150 0.07 10.84 -10.60
C LEU A 150 -0.14 10.91 -12.12
N GLN A 151 -1.39 10.95 -12.56
CA GLN A 151 -1.75 11.01 -13.98
C GLN A 151 -1.16 12.21 -14.71
N MET A 152 -1.04 13.36 -14.03
CA MET A 152 -0.46 14.57 -14.61
C MET A 152 1.06 14.44 -14.83
N ALA A 153 1.73 13.62 -14.04
CA ALA A 153 3.16 13.43 -14.14
C ALA A 153 3.58 12.38 -15.19
N LEU A 154 2.66 11.53 -15.67
CA LEU A 154 3.00 10.44 -16.60
C LEU A 154 3.60 10.94 -17.92
N VAL A 155 2.98 11.91 -18.56
CA VAL A 155 3.44 12.45 -19.85
C VAL A 155 4.76 13.21 -19.73
N PRO A 156 4.93 14.16 -18.77
CA PRO A 156 6.22 14.80 -18.54
C PRO A 156 7.34 13.81 -18.22
N LEU A 157 7.05 12.79 -17.42
CA LEU A 157 8.04 11.78 -17.06
C LEU A 157 8.42 10.89 -18.25
N GLN A 158 7.48 10.54 -19.12
CA GLN A 158 7.78 9.83 -20.38
C GLN A 158 8.69 10.66 -21.28
N GLN A 159 8.41 11.97 -21.40
CA GLN A 159 9.27 12.88 -22.18
C GLN A 159 10.68 12.96 -21.59
N TYR A 160 10.80 13.01 -20.27
CA TYR A 160 12.10 12.98 -19.60
C TYR A 160 12.89 11.70 -19.89
N TYR A 161 12.25 10.55 -19.88
CA TYR A 161 12.92 9.29 -20.20
C TYR A 161 13.41 9.21 -21.65
N VAL A 162 12.70 9.83 -22.59
CA VAL A 162 13.07 9.81 -24.01
C VAL A 162 14.10 10.90 -24.33
N HIS A 163 13.87 12.12 -23.87
CA HIS A 163 14.60 13.31 -24.33
C HIS A 163 15.48 13.98 -23.28
N GLY A 164 15.36 13.55 -22.00
CA GLY A 164 15.91 14.29 -20.88
C GLY A 164 15.05 15.51 -20.51
N LEU A 165 15.42 16.20 -19.45
CA LEU A 165 14.77 17.45 -19.02
C LEU A 165 15.37 18.61 -19.80
N ARG A 166 14.55 19.28 -20.62
CA ARG A 166 14.94 20.44 -21.42
C ARG A 166 14.15 21.68 -20.96
N ILE A 167 14.87 22.76 -20.70
CA ILE A 167 14.30 24.06 -20.34
C ILE A 167 14.83 25.08 -21.34
N ALA A 168 13.94 25.79 -22.03
CA ALA A 168 14.29 26.77 -23.07
C ALA A 168 15.28 26.24 -24.12
N GLY A 169 15.13 24.96 -24.53
CA GLY A 169 15.99 24.30 -25.50
C GLY A 169 17.32 23.75 -24.97
N ILE A 170 17.69 24.06 -23.73
CA ILE A 170 18.90 23.56 -23.07
C ILE A 170 18.58 22.26 -22.31
N THR A 171 19.41 21.23 -22.51
CA THR A 171 19.27 20.00 -21.73
C THR A 171 19.85 20.21 -20.33
N VAL A 172 18.99 20.28 -19.32
CA VAL A 172 19.36 20.45 -17.90
C VAL A 172 19.75 19.12 -17.28
N LEU A 173 18.96 18.05 -17.57
CA LEU A 173 19.28 16.69 -17.16
C LEU A 173 19.20 15.77 -18.39
N PRO A 174 20.21 14.94 -18.65
CA PRO A 174 20.14 13.97 -19.74
C PRO A 174 19.09 12.89 -19.46
N SER A 175 18.64 12.22 -20.52
CA SER A 175 17.83 11.01 -20.37
C SER A 175 18.59 9.96 -19.56
N PRO A 176 17.94 9.26 -18.61
CA PRO A 176 18.61 8.23 -17.81
C PRO A 176 18.90 6.93 -18.59
N GLY A 177 18.54 6.86 -19.87
CA GLY A 177 18.82 5.68 -20.72
C GLY A 177 18.01 4.42 -20.39
N VAL A 178 16.93 4.55 -19.64
CA VAL A 178 16.09 3.41 -19.21
C VAL A 178 14.80 3.25 -20.01
N ASN A 179 14.61 4.08 -21.03
CA ASN A 179 13.40 4.04 -21.86
C ASN A 179 13.21 2.66 -22.50
N GLY A 180 11.99 2.11 -22.40
CA GLY A 180 11.66 0.80 -22.95
C GLY A 180 12.23 -0.38 -22.14
N THR A 181 12.53 -0.20 -20.86
CA THR A 181 13.00 -1.24 -19.94
C THR A 181 12.12 -1.36 -18.72
N LEU A 182 12.24 -2.47 -17.97
CA LEU A 182 11.58 -2.61 -16.66
C LEU A 182 12.05 -1.54 -15.65
N ALA A 183 13.28 -1.05 -15.83
CA ALA A 183 13.83 0.01 -14.98
C ALA A 183 13.05 1.33 -15.10
N GLN A 184 12.52 1.65 -16.26
CA GLN A 184 11.64 2.81 -16.44
C GLN A 184 10.41 2.71 -15.54
N ILE A 185 9.81 1.51 -15.44
CA ILE A 185 8.59 1.29 -14.67
C ILE A 185 8.89 1.40 -13.15
N TRP A 186 9.89 0.69 -12.64
CA TRP A 186 10.18 0.72 -11.20
C TRP A 186 10.78 2.05 -10.73
N LEU A 187 11.54 2.77 -11.58
CA LEU A 187 11.98 4.13 -11.27
C LEU A 187 10.80 5.11 -11.17
N SER A 188 9.82 5.00 -12.07
CA SER A 188 8.61 5.82 -12.01
C SER A 188 7.84 5.58 -10.71
N HIS A 189 7.63 4.33 -10.34
CA HIS A 189 7.01 3.99 -9.06
C HIS A 189 7.81 4.50 -7.86
N THR A 190 9.13 4.44 -7.92
CA THR A 190 10.00 5.01 -6.89
C THR A 190 9.78 6.51 -6.74
N MET A 191 9.77 7.26 -7.85
CA MET A 191 9.54 8.70 -7.82
C MET A 191 8.18 9.07 -7.26
N PHE A 192 7.12 8.36 -7.65
CA PHE A 192 5.75 8.62 -7.18
C PHE A 192 5.55 8.28 -5.70
N SER A 193 6.26 7.28 -5.19
CA SER A 193 6.12 6.85 -3.79
C SER A 193 6.96 7.66 -2.80
N LEU A 194 8.06 8.29 -3.26
CA LEU A 194 9.00 9.00 -2.40
C LEU A 194 8.34 10.06 -1.51
N PRO A 195 7.44 10.93 -2.00
CA PRO A 195 6.80 11.94 -1.16
C PRO A 195 6.08 11.32 0.04
N LEU A 196 5.25 10.30 -0.19
CA LEU A 196 4.53 9.60 0.87
C LEU A 196 5.46 8.85 1.80
N ALA A 197 6.46 8.16 1.25
CA ALA A 197 7.43 7.41 2.02
C ALA A 197 8.22 8.30 2.98
N VAL A 198 8.72 9.44 2.49
CA VAL A 198 9.45 10.43 3.31
C VAL A 198 8.53 10.99 4.39
N PHE A 199 7.31 11.38 4.04
CA PHE A 199 6.35 11.92 4.99
C PHE A 199 6.05 10.93 6.13
N LEU A 200 5.70 9.69 5.81
CA LEU A 200 5.34 8.68 6.82
C LEU A 200 6.53 8.28 7.68
N LEU A 201 7.68 8.01 7.07
CA LEU A 201 8.86 7.59 7.83
C LEU A 201 9.46 8.73 8.65
N HIS A 202 9.48 9.97 8.14
CA HIS A 202 9.87 11.14 8.92
C HIS A 202 9.00 11.30 10.18
N ASN A 203 7.67 11.26 10.02
CA ASN A 203 6.76 11.42 11.16
C ASN A 203 6.91 10.33 12.21
N PHE A 204 7.24 9.10 11.81
CA PHE A 204 7.53 8.03 12.76
C PHE A 204 8.88 8.21 13.42
N ILE A 205 9.93 8.50 12.66
CA ILE A 205 11.30 8.68 13.14
C ILE A 205 11.42 9.89 14.08
N ALA A 206 10.69 10.96 13.82
CA ALA A 206 10.65 12.16 14.67
C ALA A 206 10.03 11.88 16.05
N GLN A 207 9.22 10.83 16.19
CA GLN A 207 8.60 10.46 17.47
C GLN A 207 9.46 9.52 18.33
N LEU A 208 10.62 9.08 17.84
CA LEU A 208 11.54 8.26 18.63
C LEU A 208 12.05 9.07 19.84
N PRO A 209 12.25 8.43 21.02
CA PRO A 209 12.76 9.12 22.20
C PRO A 209 14.11 9.77 21.95
N GLY A 210 14.20 11.09 22.15
CA GLY A 210 15.43 11.87 21.95
C GLY A 210 16.59 11.38 22.82
N SER A 211 16.30 10.93 24.04
CA SER A 211 17.28 10.37 24.95
C SER A 211 18.11 9.23 24.38
N LEU A 212 17.52 8.39 23.50
CA LEU A 212 18.26 7.30 22.83
C LEU A 212 19.28 7.85 21.82
N ILE A 213 18.90 8.89 21.10
CA ILE A 213 19.78 9.54 20.11
C ILE A 213 20.89 10.32 20.82
N GLU A 214 20.56 11.01 21.91
CA GLU A 214 21.52 11.78 22.73
C GLU A 214 22.52 10.85 23.41
N ALA A 215 22.08 9.74 24.02
CA ALA A 215 22.96 8.74 24.61
C ALA A 215 23.96 8.20 23.59
N ALA A 216 23.49 7.81 22.40
CA ALA A 216 24.36 7.34 21.34
C ALA A 216 25.37 8.41 20.85
N ARG A 217 25.01 9.71 20.89
CA ARG A 217 25.95 10.82 20.60
C ARG A 217 26.98 10.99 21.69
N VAL A 218 26.60 10.87 22.95
CA VAL A 218 27.54 10.93 24.09
C VAL A 218 28.55 9.78 24.01
N ASP A 219 28.12 8.59 23.57
CA ASP A 219 28.96 7.44 23.29
C ASP A 219 29.86 7.61 22.03
N GLY A 220 29.85 8.77 21.39
CA GLY A 220 30.67 9.07 20.22
C GLY A 220 30.20 8.42 18.92
N ALA A 221 28.96 7.93 18.83
CA ALA A 221 28.46 7.31 17.63
C ALA A 221 28.24 8.34 16.50
N SER A 222 28.75 8.04 15.30
CA SER A 222 28.48 8.82 14.09
C SER A 222 27.02 8.74 13.68
N HIS A 223 26.53 9.69 12.88
CA HIS A 223 25.16 9.68 12.35
C HIS A 223 24.80 8.37 11.66
N LEU A 224 25.70 7.80 10.86
CA LEU A 224 25.45 6.52 10.18
C LEU A 224 25.31 5.36 11.19
N ARG A 225 26.08 5.38 12.27
CA ARG A 225 26.00 4.38 13.34
C ARG A 225 24.69 4.51 14.10
N ILE A 226 24.28 5.74 14.46
CA ILE A 226 22.98 6.01 15.09
C ILE A 226 21.85 5.54 14.19
N PHE A 227 21.88 5.88 12.90
CA PHE A 227 20.87 5.45 11.94
C PHE A 227 20.74 3.93 11.89
N ARG A 228 21.86 3.19 11.71
CA ARG A 228 21.84 1.74 11.54
C ARG A 228 21.51 0.98 12.82
N SER A 229 22.04 1.44 13.97
CA SER A 229 21.98 0.68 15.22
C SER A 229 20.81 1.08 16.13
N VAL A 230 20.26 2.28 15.97
CA VAL A 230 19.17 2.80 16.82
C VAL A 230 17.91 3.06 15.99
N VAL A 231 18.01 3.97 15.01
CA VAL A 231 16.83 4.47 14.29
C VAL A 231 16.22 3.39 13.43
N LEU A 232 17.01 2.72 12.59
CA LEU A 232 16.50 1.72 11.64
C LEU A 232 15.81 0.54 12.36
N PRO A 233 16.39 -0.08 13.41
CA PRO A 233 15.74 -1.16 14.16
C PRO A 233 14.44 -0.71 14.84
N LEU A 234 14.43 0.49 15.44
CA LEU A 234 13.22 1.03 16.08
C LEU A 234 12.13 1.42 15.08
N SER A 235 12.51 1.77 13.85
CA SER A 235 11.58 2.12 12.78
C SER A 235 11.07 0.92 11.98
N MET A 236 11.52 -0.30 12.26
CA MET A 236 11.11 -1.50 11.54
C MET A 236 9.59 -1.70 11.46
N PRO A 237 8.78 -1.41 12.49
CA PRO A 237 7.33 -1.51 12.37
C PRO A 237 6.73 -0.57 11.31
N ALA A 238 7.19 0.68 11.24
CA ALA A 238 6.73 1.65 10.25
C ALA A 238 7.23 1.29 8.85
N ILE A 239 8.49 0.90 8.74
CA ILE A 239 9.11 0.42 7.48
C ILE A 239 8.33 -0.78 6.94
N ALA A 240 8.05 -1.79 7.76
CA ALA A 240 7.32 -2.97 7.34
C ALA A 240 5.88 -2.64 6.91
N SER A 241 5.20 -1.75 7.65
CA SER A 241 3.85 -1.31 7.30
C SER A 241 3.82 -0.61 5.95
N PHE A 242 4.75 0.31 5.73
CA PHE A 242 4.87 0.99 4.44
C PHE A 242 5.32 0.04 3.32
N SER A 243 6.19 -0.94 3.62
CA SER A 243 6.62 -1.96 2.64
C SER A 243 5.44 -2.79 2.11
N ILE A 244 4.52 -3.21 2.99
CA ILE A 244 3.32 -3.94 2.58
C ILE A 244 2.47 -3.06 1.66
N PHE A 245 2.20 -1.82 2.08
CA PHE A 245 1.41 -0.87 1.31
C PHE A 245 2.03 -0.62 -0.06
N GLN A 246 3.32 -0.28 -0.12
CA GLN A 246 4.05 0.01 -1.33
C GLN A 246 4.13 -1.20 -2.27
N PHE A 247 4.41 -2.39 -1.72
CA PHE A 247 4.43 -3.62 -2.49
C PHE A 247 3.08 -3.88 -3.15
N LEU A 248 1.98 -3.82 -2.38
CA LEU A 248 0.64 -4.06 -2.90
C LEU A 248 0.22 -3.01 -3.92
N TRP A 249 0.59 -1.75 -3.71
CA TRP A 249 0.31 -0.68 -4.64
C TRP A 249 0.98 -0.90 -5.99
N VAL A 250 2.28 -1.20 -6.00
CA VAL A 250 3.03 -1.46 -7.24
C VAL A 250 2.60 -2.78 -7.89
N TRP A 251 2.39 -3.83 -7.10
CA TRP A 251 1.95 -5.14 -7.61
C TRP A 251 0.62 -5.07 -8.36
N ASN A 252 -0.33 -4.26 -7.87
CA ASN A 252 -1.64 -4.12 -8.46
C ASN A 252 -1.72 -3.00 -9.52
N ASP A 253 -0.63 -2.27 -9.77
CA ASP A 253 -0.65 -1.19 -10.74
C ASP A 253 -0.78 -1.70 -12.17
N LEU A 254 -1.58 -0.98 -12.93
CA LEU A 254 -1.76 -1.19 -14.35
C LEU A 254 -1.40 0.08 -15.14
N LEU A 255 -1.67 1.25 -14.56
CA LEU A 255 -1.57 2.53 -15.27
C LEU A 255 -0.13 2.89 -15.61
N VAL A 256 0.75 2.89 -14.62
CA VAL A 256 2.18 3.18 -14.78
C VAL A 256 2.82 2.13 -15.67
N ALA A 257 2.49 0.85 -15.44
CA ALA A 257 3.00 -0.26 -16.22
C ALA A 257 2.62 -0.16 -17.72
N LYS A 258 1.38 0.21 -18.03
CA LYS A 258 0.96 0.41 -19.44
C LYS A 258 1.56 1.66 -20.08
N THR A 259 1.67 2.73 -19.31
CA THR A 259 2.24 3.98 -19.82
C THR A 259 3.71 3.83 -20.22
N PHE A 260 4.50 3.18 -19.39
CA PHE A 260 5.95 3.07 -19.58
C PHE A 260 6.39 1.75 -20.25
N GLY A 261 5.66 0.65 -20.02
CA GLY A 261 5.92 -0.62 -20.70
C GLY A 261 5.31 -0.73 -22.10
N GLY A 262 4.32 0.12 -22.39
CA GLY A 262 3.65 0.16 -23.69
C GLY A 262 3.02 -1.17 -24.08
N SER A 263 3.08 -1.48 -25.37
CA SER A 263 2.58 -2.74 -25.95
C SER A 263 3.62 -3.86 -26.00
N ASN A 264 4.82 -3.66 -25.42
CA ASN A 264 5.88 -4.67 -25.48
C ASN A 264 5.55 -5.85 -24.55
N PRO A 265 5.26 -7.06 -25.09
CA PRO A 265 4.91 -8.22 -24.27
C PRO A 265 6.00 -8.64 -23.27
N ALA A 266 7.27 -8.36 -23.59
CA ALA A 266 8.42 -8.70 -22.75
C ALA A 266 8.48 -7.85 -21.47
N LEU A 267 7.81 -6.69 -21.43
CA LEU A 267 7.80 -5.76 -20.29
C LEU A 267 6.48 -5.82 -19.49
N GLN A 268 5.49 -6.58 -19.96
CA GLN A 268 4.18 -6.63 -19.33
C GLN A 268 4.27 -7.26 -17.94
N PRO A 269 3.81 -6.57 -16.88
CA PRO A 269 3.57 -7.19 -15.59
C PRO A 269 2.28 -8.03 -15.61
N VAL A 270 2.06 -8.76 -14.53
CA VAL A 270 0.91 -9.65 -14.39
C VAL A 270 -0.44 -8.94 -14.56
N THR A 271 -0.59 -7.72 -14.07
CA THR A 271 -1.81 -6.91 -14.20
C THR A 271 -2.14 -6.57 -15.65
N ALA A 272 -1.15 -6.18 -16.44
CA ALA A 272 -1.32 -5.91 -17.87
C ALA A 272 -1.68 -7.19 -18.64
N ARG A 273 -1.07 -8.32 -18.27
CA ARG A 273 -1.39 -9.62 -18.87
C ARG A 273 -2.79 -10.11 -18.49
N MET A 274 -3.19 -9.96 -17.21
CA MET A 274 -4.55 -10.29 -16.75
C MET A 274 -5.60 -9.50 -17.52
N GLN A 275 -5.37 -8.22 -17.77
CA GLN A 275 -6.28 -7.40 -18.56
C GLN A 275 -6.40 -7.93 -20.00
N SER A 276 -5.31 -8.40 -20.61
CA SER A 276 -5.35 -8.98 -21.96
C SER A 276 -6.12 -10.30 -22.02
N LEU A 277 -6.14 -11.10 -20.93
CA LEU A 277 -6.94 -12.32 -20.84
C LEU A 277 -8.45 -12.03 -20.75
N THR A 278 -8.82 -10.91 -20.15
CA THR A 278 -10.22 -10.47 -20.09
C THR A 278 -10.75 -10.14 -21.49
N GLY A 279 -9.87 -9.60 -22.39
CA GLY A 279 -10.22 -9.23 -23.76
C GLY A 279 -11.37 -8.24 -23.86
N SER A 280 -11.71 -7.81 -25.07
CA SER A 280 -12.83 -6.90 -25.31
C SER A 280 -14.21 -7.55 -25.10
N TYR A 281 -14.27 -8.90 -25.13
CA TYR A 281 -15.51 -9.68 -25.05
C TYR A 281 -15.43 -10.86 -24.07
N GLY A 282 -14.46 -10.84 -23.15
CA GLY A 282 -14.32 -11.93 -22.17
C GLY A 282 -13.91 -13.28 -22.77
N SER A 283 -13.07 -13.26 -23.80
CA SER A 283 -12.74 -14.45 -24.61
C SER A 283 -12.04 -15.60 -23.86
N HIS A 284 -11.53 -15.35 -22.65
CA HIS A 284 -10.81 -16.34 -21.84
C HIS A 284 -11.22 -16.32 -20.37
N LEU A 285 -12.53 -16.18 -20.10
CA LEU A 285 -13.08 -16.12 -18.74
C LEU A 285 -12.71 -17.36 -17.91
N GLU A 286 -12.59 -18.53 -18.55
CA GLU A 286 -12.22 -19.78 -17.90
C GLU A 286 -10.79 -19.79 -17.34
N LEU A 287 -9.92 -18.92 -17.87
CA LEU A 287 -8.54 -18.78 -17.39
C LEU A 287 -8.38 -17.71 -16.31
N LEU A 288 -9.39 -16.84 -16.13
CA LEU A 288 -9.29 -15.72 -15.16
C LEU A 288 -9.23 -16.22 -13.73
N ALA A 289 -9.97 -17.28 -13.37
CA ALA A 289 -9.95 -17.81 -12.01
C ALA A 289 -8.58 -18.40 -11.65
N PRO A 290 -7.98 -19.35 -12.40
CA PRO A 290 -6.63 -19.83 -12.10
C PRO A 290 -5.57 -18.73 -12.21
N ALA A 291 -5.69 -17.80 -13.15
CA ALA A 291 -4.80 -16.65 -13.28
C ALA A 291 -4.88 -15.74 -12.05
N GLY A 292 -6.07 -15.42 -11.59
CA GLY A 292 -6.30 -14.59 -10.38
C GLY A 292 -5.68 -15.22 -9.15
N PHE A 293 -5.86 -16.54 -8.93
CA PHE A 293 -5.26 -17.20 -7.77
C PHE A 293 -3.73 -17.28 -7.84
N LEU A 294 -3.14 -17.47 -9.03
CA LEU A 294 -1.69 -17.38 -9.19
C LEU A 294 -1.15 -16.00 -8.83
N THR A 295 -1.87 -14.95 -9.23
CA THR A 295 -1.42 -13.56 -8.95
C THR A 295 -1.56 -13.17 -7.49
N ILE A 296 -2.52 -13.71 -6.76
CA ILE A 296 -2.75 -13.45 -5.33
C ILE A 296 -1.71 -14.14 -4.43
N VAL A 297 -1.13 -15.25 -4.85
CA VAL A 297 -0.16 -16.02 -4.03
C VAL A 297 0.99 -15.14 -3.55
N VAL A 298 1.58 -14.33 -4.44
CA VAL A 298 2.74 -13.49 -4.10
C VAL A 298 2.38 -12.41 -3.07
N PRO A 299 1.34 -11.58 -3.25
CA PRO A 299 0.89 -10.63 -2.22
C PRO A 299 0.57 -11.28 -0.88
N VAL A 300 -0.07 -12.43 -0.87
CA VAL A 300 -0.40 -13.16 0.37
C VAL A 300 0.88 -13.61 1.09
N ILE A 301 1.87 -14.15 0.38
CA ILE A 301 3.16 -14.53 0.97
C ILE A 301 3.84 -13.31 1.58
N VAL A 302 3.90 -12.19 0.87
CA VAL A 302 4.52 -10.94 1.36
C VAL A 302 3.78 -10.42 2.60
N PHE A 303 2.44 -10.40 2.56
CA PHE A 303 1.63 -10.00 3.70
C PHE A 303 1.89 -10.90 4.92
N LEU A 304 1.83 -12.22 4.77
CA LEU A 304 2.06 -13.19 5.85
C LEU A 304 3.48 -13.07 6.44
N ALA A 305 4.48 -12.80 5.61
CA ALA A 305 5.85 -12.60 6.07
C ALA A 305 6.02 -11.32 6.91
N LEU A 306 5.31 -10.26 6.56
CA LEU A 306 5.47 -8.94 7.19
C LEU A 306 4.39 -8.60 8.23
N GLN A 307 3.26 -9.33 8.29
CA GLN A 307 2.10 -9.01 9.15
C GLN A 307 2.45 -8.85 10.63
N ARG A 308 3.42 -9.63 11.15
CA ARG A 308 3.86 -9.54 12.56
C ARG A 308 4.41 -8.16 12.93
N TYR A 309 5.04 -7.48 11.98
CA TYR A 309 5.57 -6.12 12.17
C TYR A 309 4.46 -5.08 12.07
N PHE A 310 3.51 -5.29 11.15
CA PHE A 310 2.34 -4.43 10.96
C PHE A 310 1.47 -4.36 12.22
N VAL A 311 1.13 -5.51 12.82
CA VAL A 311 0.33 -5.57 14.05
C VAL A 311 1.04 -4.87 15.22
N ARG A 312 2.35 -5.03 15.36
CA ARG A 312 3.15 -4.34 16.39
C ARG A 312 3.16 -2.83 16.19
N GLY A 313 3.25 -2.37 14.94
CA GLY A 313 3.22 -0.93 14.61
C GLY A 313 1.89 -0.27 14.96
N LEU A 314 0.76 -0.91 14.67
CA LEU A 314 -0.58 -0.44 15.01
C LEU A 314 -0.79 -0.34 16.54
N LEU A 315 -0.34 -1.37 17.28
CA LEU A 315 -0.47 -1.40 18.73
C LEU A 315 0.42 -0.36 19.42
N ALA A 316 1.62 -0.10 18.93
CA ALA A 316 2.51 0.93 19.46
C ALA A 316 1.94 2.35 19.30
N GLY A 317 1.19 2.62 18.22
CA GLY A 317 0.49 3.89 18.00
C GLY A 317 -0.76 4.09 18.86
N SER A 318 -1.38 3.00 19.33
CA SER A 318 -2.63 3.04 20.11
C SER A 318 -2.44 3.18 21.64
N VAL A 319 -1.21 3.06 22.15
CA VAL A 319 -0.89 3.08 23.61
C VAL A 319 -0.50 4.47 24.10
N LYS A 320 -0.53 5.52 23.25
CA LYS A 320 -0.40 6.91 23.69
C LYS A 320 -1.77 7.48 24.04
N GLY A 321 -2.27 7.14 25.21
CA GLY A 321 -3.42 7.73 25.87
C GLY A 321 -3.24 7.60 27.38
#